data_ec6c8e0e5c25819c2fa3761534cf0455
#
_entry.id   ec6c8e0e5c25819c2fa3761534cf0455
#
_cell.length_a   1.000
_cell.length_b   1.000
_cell.length_c   1.000
_cell.angle_alpha   90.00
_cell.angle_beta   90.00
_cell.angle_gamma   90.00
#
_symmetry.space_group_name_H-M   'P 1'
#
loop_
_entity.id
_entity.type
_entity.pdbx_description
1 polymer ?
#
loop_
_entity_poly.entity_id
_entity_poly.type
_entity_poly.pdbx_seq_one_letter_code
_entity_poly.pdbx_strand_id
1 'polypeptide(L)'
;MAEKEVMLMKGNEAIAHAAIRCGADGYFGYPITPQSEVIETLAELKPWETTGMVVLQAESEVASINMVYGGAAAGKRVLTSSSSPGVALMQEGIAYMAGAEVPGVFVNVQRGGPGLGTIQPSQSDYFQATRGGGNGDYYVIVLAPNSVQEMADFV
;
A
#
# COMPACT_ATOMS: atom_id res chain seq x y z
N MET A 1 7.36 29.94 7.19
CA MET A 1 7.52 28.89 6.17
C MET A 1 8.19 27.72 6.88
N ALA A 2 7.63 26.52 6.82
CA ALA A 2 8.30 25.35 7.38
C ALA A 2 9.64 25.15 6.63
N GLU A 3 10.71 24.87 7.36
CA GLU A 3 12.00 24.50 6.75
C GLU A 3 11.79 23.27 5.87
N LYS A 4 12.32 23.31 4.65
CA LYS A 4 12.32 22.14 3.76
C LYS A 4 13.28 21.12 4.33
N GLU A 5 12.76 20.00 4.79
CA GLU A 5 13.56 18.85 5.16
C GLU A 5 13.93 18.07 3.90
N VAL A 6 15.22 17.89 3.66
CA VAL A 6 15.74 17.10 2.53
C VAL A 6 16.34 15.82 3.07
N MET A 7 15.82 14.68 2.64
CA MET A 7 16.28 13.36 3.07
C MET A 7 16.66 12.50 1.87
N LEU A 8 17.73 11.75 1.99
CA LEU A 8 18.08 10.69 1.02
C LEU A 8 17.52 9.37 1.53
N MET A 9 16.60 8.78 0.76
CA MET A 9 15.96 7.53 1.16
C MET A 9 15.51 6.70 -0.05
N LYS A 10 15.20 5.44 0.19
CA LYS A 10 14.58 4.56 -0.81
C LYS A 10 13.10 4.88 -0.98
N GLY A 11 12.52 4.45 -2.11
CA GLY A 11 11.08 4.65 -2.36
C GLY A 11 10.18 4.01 -1.31
N ASN A 12 10.49 2.79 -0.86
CA ASN A 12 9.72 2.12 0.20
C ASN A 12 9.76 2.88 1.53
N GLU A 13 10.92 3.43 1.90
CA GLU A 13 11.08 4.28 3.08
C GLU A 13 10.25 5.58 2.94
N ALA A 14 10.26 6.19 1.75
CA ALA A 14 9.48 7.39 1.47
C ALA A 14 7.97 7.16 1.62
N ILE A 15 7.44 6.01 1.19
CA ILE A 15 6.05 5.60 1.38
C ILE A 15 5.71 5.52 2.88
N ALA A 16 6.56 4.88 3.68
CA ALA A 16 6.36 4.77 5.14
C ALA A 16 6.34 6.14 5.83
N HIS A 17 7.31 7.00 5.51
CA HIS A 17 7.35 8.38 6.02
C HIS A 17 6.12 9.19 5.60
N ALA A 18 5.68 9.06 4.34
CA ALA A 18 4.51 9.76 3.83
C ALA A 18 3.23 9.31 4.54
N ALA A 19 3.05 8.01 4.77
CA ALA A 19 1.90 7.46 5.48
C ALA A 19 1.75 8.08 6.89
N ILE A 20 2.87 8.22 7.62
CA ILE A 20 2.86 8.86 8.94
C ILE A 20 2.53 10.36 8.81
N ARG A 21 3.18 11.06 7.89
CA ARG A 21 3.06 12.52 7.73
C ARG A 21 1.70 12.97 7.20
N CYS A 22 1.06 12.16 6.35
CA CYS A 22 -0.29 12.44 5.87
C CYS A 22 -1.38 12.13 6.91
N GLY A 23 -1.01 11.58 8.07
CA GLY A 23 -1.94 11.28 9.16
C GLY A 23 -2.76 10.02 8.93
N ALA A 24 -2.15 8.96 8.39
CA ALA A 24 -2.79 7.66 8.34
C ALA A 24 -3.10 7.12 9.74
N ASP A 25 -4.28 6.54 9.92
CA ASP A 25 -4.68 5.89 11.16
C ASP A 25 -4.13 4.47 11.29
N GLY A 26 -3.87 3.80 10.16
CA GLY A 26 -3.39 2.42 10.20
C GLY A 26 -2.73 1.93 8.92
N TYR A 27 -1.74 1.07 9.11
CA TYR A 27 -1.13 0.25 8.07
C TYR A 27 -1.29 -1.23 8.42
N PHE A 28 -1.81 -2.00 7.48
CA PHE A 28 -1.99 -3.44 7.62
C PHE A 28 -1.32 -4.14 6.45
N GLY A 29 -0.25 -4.88 6.68
CA GLY A 29 0.53 -5.46 5.60
C GLY A 29 1.04 -6.86 5.89
N TYR A 30 1.39 -7.58 4.84
CA TYR A 30 2.10 -8.85 4.89
C TYR A 30 3.40 -8.72 4.08
N PRO A 31 4.56 -9.13 4.64
CA PRO A 31 5.85 -8.90 3.98
C PRO A 31 5.99 -9.74 2.71
N ILE A 32 6.38 -9.09 1.64
CA ILE A 32 6.70 -9.70 0.35
C ILE A 32 7.76 -8.87 -0.37
N THR A 33 8.81 -9.51 -0.89
CA THR A 33 9.85 -8.80 -1.66
C THR A 33 9.27 -8.24 -2.96
N PRO A 34 9.57 -6.98 -3.34
CA PRO A 34 10.53 -6.05 -2.71
C PRO A 34 9.90 -4.99 -1.80
N GLN A 35 8.66 -5.14 -1.32
CA GLN A 35 7.97 -4.11 -0.53
C GLN A 35 8.18 -4.21 0.99
N SER A 36 8.82 -5.27 1.52
CA SER A 36 8.94 -5.50 2.98
C SER A 36 9.55 -4.32 3.75
N GLU A 37 10.41 -3.54 3.11
CA GLU A 37 10.99 -2.34 3.72
C GLU A 37 9.96 -1.29 4.16
N VAL A 38 8.74 -1.30 3.62
CA VAL A 38 7.68 -0.37 4.06
C VAL A 38 7.28 -0.67 5.51
N ILE A 39 6.97 -1.95 5.80
CA ILE A 39 6.57 -2.35 7.16
C ILE A 39 7.77 -2.30 8.13
N GLU A 40 8.96 -2.63 7.66
CA GLU A 40 10.20 -2.54 8.45
C GLU A 40 10.47 -1.10 8.87
N THR A 41 10.40 -0.15 7.94
CA THR A 41 10.56 1.29 8.22
C THR A 41 9.49 1.80 9.19
N LEU A 42 8.23 1.40 9.02
CA LEU A 42 7.16 1.75 9.96
C LEU A 42 7.43 1.18 11.35
N ALA A 43 7.96 -0.05 11.44
CA ALA A 43 8.31 -0.65 12.73
C ALA A 43 9.47 0.07 13.43
N GLU A 44 10.46 0.56 12.66
CA GLU A 44 11.58 1.36 13.19
C GLU A 44 11.13 2.75 13.66
N LEU A 45 10.26 3.42 12.90
CA LEU A 45 9.75 4.76 13.21
C LEU A 45 8.73 4.79 14.34
N LYS A 46 8.14 3.63 14.70
CA LYS A 46 7.18 3.46 15.80
C LYS A 46 6.07 4.53 15.82
N PRO A 47 5.31 4.70 14.74
CA PRO A 47 4.31 5.76 14.68
C PRO A 47 3.20 5.64 15.73
N TRP A 48 2.99 4.47 16.32
CA TRP A 48 2.06 4.29 17.44
C TRP A 48 2.47 5.05 18.70
N GLU A 49 3.77 5.37 18.88
CA GLU A 49 4.27 6.16 20.00
C GLU A 49 4.13 7.67 19.75
N THR A 50 4.05 8.11 18.48
CA THR A 50 4.08 9.53 18.11
C THR A 50 2.77 10.07 17.59
N THR A 51 2.13 9.35 16.66
CA THR A 51 0.88 9.77 15.99
C THR A 51 -0.33 8.93 16.38
N GLY A 52 -0.11 7.79 17.05
CA GLY A 52 -1.16 6.82 17.34
C GLY A 52 -1.52 5.92 16.15
N MET A 53 -0.79 6.00 15.04
CA MET A 53 -1.00 5.14 13.87
C MET A 53 -0.77 3.66 14.23
N VAL A 54 -1.74 2.83 13.94
CA VAL A 54 -1.62 1.37 14.12
C VAL A 54 -0.80 0.76 12.99
N VAL A 55 0.20 -0.02 13.33
CA VAL A 55 0.98 -0.80 12.36
C VAL A 55 0.86 -2.27 12.75
N LEU A 56 0.34 -3.09 11.84
CA LEU A 56 0.11 -4.50 12.12
C LEU A 56 0.50 -5.36 10.94
N GLN A 57 1.33 -6.37 11.22
CA GLN A 57 1.60 -7.43 10.26
C GLN A 57 0.46 -8.46 10.30
N ALA A 58 -0.26 -8.57 9.19
CA ALA A 58 -1.28 -9.58 9.01
C ALA A 58 -0.67 -10.96 8.74
N GLU A 59 -1.46 -12.01 8.80
CA GLU A 59 -1.05 -13.38 8.49
C GLU A 59 -0.93 -13.67 6.98
N SER A 60 -1.57 -12.82 6.14
CA SER A 60 -1.62 -12.96 4.69
C SER A 60 -2.08 -11.66 4.04
N GLU A 61 -1.93 -11.57 2.73
CA GLU A 61 -2.46 -10.45 1.93
C GLU A 61 -3.99 -10.38 1.99
N VAL A 62 -4.66 -11.54 2.03
CA VAL A 62 -6.11 -11.60 2.18
C VAL A 62 -6.55 -11.03 3.53
N ALA A 63 -5.84 -11.35 4.61
CA ALA A 63 -6.09 -10.75 5.92
C ALA A 63 -5.81 -9.25 5.90
N SER A 64 -4.70 -8.81 5.29
CA SER A 64 -4.33 -7.39 5.17
C SER A 64 -5.43 -6.56 4.52
N ILE A 65 -5.93 -6.99 3.37
CA ILE A 65 -6.97 -6.23 2.65
C ILE A 65 -8.29 -6.19 3.42
N ASN A 66 -8.65 -7.25 4.14
CA ASN A 66 -9.85 -7.25 4.97
C ASN A 66 -9.71 -6.33 6.20
N MET A 67 -8.50 -6.19 6.76
CA MET A 67 -8.23 -5.20 7.81
C MET A 67 -8.33 -3.77 7.28
N VAL A 68 -7.81 -3.51 6.07
CA VAL A 68 -7.98 -2.21 5.40
C VAL A 68 -9.47 -1.93 5.16
N TYR A 69 -10.22 -2.90 4.65
CA TYR A 69 -11.66 -2.77 4.44
C TYR A 69 -12.39 -2.42 5.76
N GLY A 70 -12.13 -3.17 6.83
CA GLY A 70 -12.73 -2.91 8.14
C GLY A 70 -12.36 -1.54 8.71
N GLY A 71 -11.09 -1.14 8.61
CA GLY A 71 -10.61 0.16 9.04
C GLY A 71 -11.25 1.32 8.25
N ALA A 72 -11.32 1.18 6.92
CA ALA A 72 -11.98 2.16 6.05
C ALA A 72 -13.47 2.29 6.35
N ALA A 73 -14.17 1.17 6.54
CA ALA A 73 -15.58 1.14 6.94
C ALA A 73 -15.84 1.80 8.31
N ALA A 74 -14.84 1.79 9.19
CA ALA A 74 -14.89 2.51 10.46
C ALA A 74 -14.51 4.01 10.33
N GLY A 75 -14.37 4.53 9.11
CA GLY A 75 -14.03 5.93 8.85
C GLY A 75 -12.56 6.28 9.08
N LYS A 76 -11.66 5.30 9.04
CA LYS A 76 -10.24 5.47 9.27
C LYS A 76 -9.46 5.61 7.96
N ARG A 77 -8.40 6.41 7.98
CA ARG A 77 -7.44 6.52 6.87
C ARG A 77 -6.45 5.36 6.97
N VAL A 78 -6.63 4.38 6.14
CA VAL A 78 -5.87 3.13 6.20
C VAL A 78 -5.24 2.78 4.86
N LEU A 79 -4.10 2.09 4.93
CA LEU A 79 -3.37 1.68 3.75
C LEU A 79 -2.74 0.29 3.92
N THR A 80 -2.41 -0.30 2.80
CA THR A 80 -1.57 -1.50 2.70
C THR A 80 -0.57 -1.37 1.57
N SER A 81 0.48 -2.16 1.64
CA SER A 81 1.40 -2.36 0.53
C SER A 81 1.66 -3.84 0.31
N SER A 82 1.88 -4.20 -0.95
CA SER A 82 2.23 -5.55 -1.34
C SER A 82 3.05 -5.53 -2.64
N SER A 83 3.29 -6.69 -3.20
CA SER A 83 3.89 -6.87 -4.52
C SER A 83 2.96 -7.72 -5.39
N SER A 84 3.16 -7.72 -6.67
CA SER A 84 2.37 -8.35 -7.72
C SER A 84 1.54 -9.58 -7.34
N PRO A 85 2.12 -10.68 -6.79
CA PRO A 85 1.31 -11.85 -6.40
C PRO A 85 0.39 -11.56 -5.20
N GLY A 86 0.84 -10.74 -4.24
CA GLY A 86 0.04 -10.37 -3.09
C GLY A 86 -1.11 -9.44 -3.47
N VAL A 87 -0.89 -8.51 -4.40
CA VAL A 87 -1.98 -7.67 -4.94
C VAL A 87 -3.01 -8.51 -5.69
N ALA A 88 -2.58 -9.58 -6.36
CA ALA A 88 -3.51 -10.54 -6.98
C ALA A 88 -4.44 -11.20 -5.94
N LEU A 89 -3.92 -11.57 -4.75
CA LEU A 89 -4.73 -12.09 -3.65
C LEU A 89 -5.67 -11.05 -3.03
N MET A 90 -5.36 -9.76 -3.14
CA MET A 90 -6.17 -8.68 -2.59
C MET A 90 -7.38 -8.29 -3.46
N GLN A 91 -7.48 -8.76 -4.69
CA GLN A 91 -8.46 -8.29 -5.67
C GLN A 91 -9.91 -8.43 -5.20
N GLU A 92 -10.26 -9.52 -4.50
CA GLU A 92 -11.58 -9.70 -3.94
C GLU A 92 -11.91 -8.64 -2.88
N GLY A 93 -10.97 -8.38 -1.97
CA GLY A 93 -11.16 -7.35 -0.94
C GLY A 93 -11.27 -5.94 -1.53
N ILE A 94 -10.50 -5.63 -2.58
CA ILE A 94 -10.62 -4.37 -3.32
C ILE A 94 -12.02 -4.25 -3.96
N ALA A 95 -12.54 -5.33 -4.54
CA ALA A 95 -13.91 -5.36 -5.07
C ALA A 95 -14.95 -5.11 -3.98
N TYR A 96 -14.78 -5.68 -2.78
CA TYR A 96 -15.67 -5.41 -1.64
C TYR A 96 -15.63 -3.95 -1.22
N MET A 97 -14.44 -3.34 -1.18
CA MET A 97 -14.29 -1.92 -0.86
C MET A 97 -14.96 -1.03 -1.90
N ALA A 98 -14.83 -1.36 -3.18
CA ALA A 98 -15.54 -0.68 -4.26
C ALA A 98 -17.06 -0.79 -4.10
N GLY A 99 -17.59 -1.98 -3.83
CA GLY A 99 -19.01 -2.21 -3.60
C GLY A 99 -19.58 -1.52 -2.36
N ALA A 100 -18.74 -1.33 -1.32
CA ALA A 100 -19.12 -0.62 -0.10
C ALA A 100 -18.84 0.89 -0.16
N GLU A 101 -18.25 1.39 -1.26
CA GLU A 101 -17.88 2.80 -1.44
C GLU A 101 -16.95 3.34 -0.33
N VAL A 102 -16.02 2.51 0.15
CA VAL A 102 -15.05 2.91 1.18
C VAL A 102 -13.65 3.09 0.57
N PRO A 103 -12.93 4.15 0.97
CA PRO A 103 -11.62 4.47 0.40
C PRO A 103 -10.49 3.65 1.04
N GLY A 104 -9.41 3.45 0.29
CA GLY A 104 -8.17 2.88 0.82
C GLY A 104 -7.01 3.14 -0.14
N VAL A 105 -5.79 3.16 0.41
CA VAL A 105 -4.58 3.29 -0.39
C VAL A 105 -3.89 1.93 -0.49
N PHE A 106 -3.62 1.50 -1.71
CA PHE A 106 -2.98 0.22 -2.02
C PHE A 106 -1.69 0.49 -2.79
N VAL A 107 -0.56 0.13 -2.21
CA VAL A 107 0.74 0.30 -2.86
C VAL A 107 1.18 -1.03 -3.46
N ASN A 108 1.35 -1.08 -4.78
CA ASN A 108 1.94 -2.22 -5.48
C ASN A 108 3.38 -1.93 -5.86
N VAL A 109 4.32 -2.50 -5.13
CA VAL A 109 5.74 -2.49 -5.51
C VAL A 109 5.96 -3.67 -6.45
N GLN A 110 5.84 -3.42 -7.75
CA GLN A 110 5.77 -4.46 -8.77
C GLN A 110 7.04 -5.29 -8.90
N ARG A 111 6.86 -6.57 -9.16
CA ARG A 111 7.93 -7.51 -9.52
C ARG A 111 7.52 -8.36 -10.70
N GLY A 112 8.47 -9.05 -11.32
CA GLY A 112 8.21 -9.87 -12.50
C GLY A 112 7.28 -11.05 -12.23
N GLY A 113 6.26 -11.22 -13.06
CA GLY A 113 5.30 -12.31 -13.12
C GLY A 113 5.35 -13.03 -14.45
N PRO A 114 4.37 -13.92 -14.74
CA PRO A 114 3.20 -14.29 -13.94
C PRO A 114 3.50 -15.26 -12.78
N GLY A 115 2.51 -15.47 -11.92
CA GLY A 115 2.58 -16.36 -10.76
C GLY A 115 3.51 -15.80 -9.67
N LEU A 116 4.29 -16.65 -9.04
CA LEU A 116 5.29 -16.22 -8.06
C LEU A 116 6.34 -15.31 -8.70
N GLY A 117 6.68 -15.58 -9.95
CA GLY A 117 7.56 -14.76 -10.78
C GLY A 117 8.98 -14.65 -10.25
N THR A 118 9.52 -13.44 -10.32
CA THR A 118 10.87 -13.11 -9.85
C THR A 118 10.82 -11.88 -8.94
N ILE A 119 11.90 -11.63 -8.20
CA ILE A 119 12.04 -10.40 -7.39
C ILE A 119 12.56 -9.21 -8.21
N GLN A 120 12.79 -9.39 -9.52
CA GLN A 120 13.28 -8.34 -10.40
C GLN A 120 12.21 -7.29 -10.66
N PRO A 121 12.59 -6.00 -10.80
CA PRO A 121 11.66 -4.95 -11.15
C PRO A 121 10.89 -5.25 -12.43
N SER A 122 9.61 -4.89 -12.47
CA SER A 122 8.74 -5.08 -13.61
C SER A 122 7.63 -4.03 -13.62
N GLN A 123 7.01 -3.84 -14.78
CA GLN A 123 5.79 -3.03 -14.97
C GLN A 123 4.69 -3.88 -15.62
N SER A 124 4.66 -5.18 -15.35
CA SER A 124 3.74 -6.12 -15.98
C SER A 124 2.33 -6.16 -15.36
N ASP A 125 2.09 -5.46 -14.25
CA ASP A 125 0.78 -5.38 -13.60
C ASP A 125 -0.12 -4.26 -14.14
N TYR A 126 0.24 -3.68 -15.28
CA TYR A 126 -0.49 -2.56 -15.86
C TYR A 126 -1.98 -2.85 -16.04
N PHE A 127 -2.35 -4.00 -16.59
CA PHE A 127 -3.75 -4.34 -16.78
C PHE A 127 -4.46 -4.71 -15.48
N GLN A 128 -3.78 -5.34 -14.53
CA GLN A 128 -4.32 -5.59 -13.20
C GLN A 128 -4.71 -4.27 -12.52
N ALA A 129 -3.83 -3.27 -12.57
CA ALA A 129 -4.07 -1.97 -11.98
C ALA A 129 -5.16 -1.17 -12.73
N THR A 130 -5.09 -1.11 -14.06
CA THR A 130 -5.92 -0.20 -14.87
C THR A 130 -7.25 -0.78 -15.30
N ARG A 131 -7.41 -2.11 -15.33
CA ARG A 131 -8.63 -2.80 -15.73
C ARG A 131 -9.34 -3.51 -14.58
N GLY A 132 -8.70 -3.55 -13.40
CA GLY A 132 -9.18 -4.27 -12.24
C GLY A 132 -9.01 -5.79 -12.35
N GLY A 133 -9.19 -6.49 -11.24
CA GLY A 133 -9.03 -7.94 -11.14
C GLY A 133 -10.14 -8.62 -10.35
N GLY A 134 -11.01 -7.85 -9.70
CA GLY A 134 -12.18 -8.37 -8.99
C GLY A 134 -13.41 -8.50 -9.90
N ASN A 135 -14.57 -8.55 -9.31
CA ASN A 135 -15.86 -8.62 -10.00
C ASN A 135 -16.61 -7.29 -9.89
N GLY A 136 -17.54 -7.02 -10.83
CA GLY A 136 -18.49 -5.91 -10.75
C GLY A 136 -18.12 -4.66 -11.56
N ASP A 137 -17.20 -4.76 -12.52
CA ASP A 137 -16.85 -3.70 -13.48
C ASP A 137 -16.48 -2.35 -12.84
N TYR A 138 -15.85 -2.37 -11.66
CA TYR A 138 -15.38 -1.16 -11.00
C TYR A 138 -14.00 -0.73 -11.54
N TYR A 139 -13.67 0.54 -11.28
CA TYR A 139 -12.37 1.12 -11.58
C TYR A 139 -11.76 1.72 -10.31
N VAL A 140 -10.43 1.72 -10.26
CA VAL A 140 -9.66 2.39 -9.21
C VAL A 140 -8.85 3.54 -9.79
N ILE A 141 -8.56 4.55 -8.98
CA ILE A 141 -7.59 5.60 -9.34
C ILE A 141 -6.20 4.99 -9.26
N VAL A 142 -5.43 5.09 -10.34
CA VAL A 142 -4.07 4.54 -10.42
C VAL A 142 -3.07 5.65 -10.63
N LEU A 143 -2.09 5.73 -9.75
CA LEU A 143 -0.98 6.67 -9.83
C LEU A 143 0.33 5.90 -9.98
N ALA A 144 1.20 6.33 -10.87
CA ALA A 144 2.50 5.70 -11.14
C ALA A 144 3.62 6.73 -10.92
N PRO A 145 4.28 6.73 -9.75
CA PRO A 145 5.32 7.68 -9.44
C PRO A 145 6.57 7.46 -10.30
N ASN A 146 7.20 8.56 -10.72
CA ASN A 146 8.44 8.58 -11.50
C ASN A 146 9.67 8.98 -10.67
N SER A 147 9.48 9.30 -9.40
CA SER A 147 10.55 9.69 -8.49
C SER A 147 10.21 9.29 -7.05
N VAL A 148 11.22 9.28 -6.18
CA VAL A 148 11.02 9.02 -4.74
C VAL A 148 10.13 10.09 -4.10
N GLN A 149 10.25 11.36 -4.56
CA GLN A 149 9.38 12.42 -4.08
C GLN A 149 7.91 12.17 -4.47
N GLU A 150 7.65 11.80 -5.72
CA GLU A 150 6.29 11.48 -6.15
C GLU A 150 5.71 10.26 -5.43
N MET A 151 6.54 9.26 -5.05
CA MET A 151 6.08 8.15 -4.20
C MET A 151 5.53 8.64 -2.87
N ALA A 152 6.16 9.66 -2.27
CA ALA A 152 5.66 10.27 -1.05
C ALA A 152 4.43 11.15 -1.29
N ASP A 153 4.41 11.90 -2.40
CA ASP A 153 3.33 12.84 -2.72
C ASP A 153 2.01 12.13 -3.06
N PHE A 154 2.07 10.88 -3.54
CA PHE A 154 0.90 10.10 -3.96
C PHE A 154 0.27 9.29 -2.82
N VAL A 155 0.92 9.16 -1.67
CA VAL A 155 0.37 8.54 -0.47
C VAL A 155 -0.58 9.51 0.24
#